data_22f46cce36af5c17e065d4581630c328
#
_entry.id   22f46cce36af5c17e065d4581630c328
#
_cell.length_a   1.000
_cell.length_b   1.000
_cell.length_c   1.000
_cell.angle_alpha   90.00
_cell.angle_beta   90.00
_cell.angle_gamma   90.00
#
_symmetry.space_group_name_H-M   'P 1'
#
loop_
_entity.id
_entity.type
_entity.pdbx_description
1 polymer ?
#
loop_
_entity_poly.entity_id
_entity_poly.type
_entity_poly.pdbx_seq_one_letter_code
_entity_poly.pdbx_strand_id
1 'polypeptide(L)'
;MFIKPHFERVTRQQLKVGMKVLLKVEAQFHEAFGFAWIINDIDPTFTLGSMAKKRKDIIDALKAQGVYDLQKELYMPLFAKRIAVISSEGAAGYGDFMQHLVHNEYGFVFEVTLFNAVMQGEGIEQSVISALNAINDKLSQFDVVVMIRGGGGTSDLSGFDSLALAENIANFPIPVITGIGHDRDESVLDLISFEQVKTPTAAADYFINHALRVYSRIDTLQQYVVTYAQNRIELERNKLQRLAEKVPIVFSVVKTKQEGYIQQ
;
A
#
# COMPACT_ATOMS: atom_id res chain seq x y z
N MET A 1 41.89 12.16 4.00
CA MET A 1 40.69 12.55 3.20
C MET A 1 39.76 11.37 2.84
N PHE A 2 39.89 10.25 3.57
CA PHE A 2 39.14 9.02 3.30
C PHE A 2 38.00 8.71 4.33
N ILE A 3 37.90 9.49 5.40
CA ILE A 3 37.02 9.25 6.54
C ILE A 3 35.54 9.38 6.13
N LYS A 4 35.19 10.50 5.50
CA LYS A 4 33.82 10.75 5.04
C LYS A 4 33.33 9.69 4.02
N PRO A 5 34.09 9.36 2.95
CA PRO A 5 33.65 8.31 2.02
C PRO A 5 33.54 6.92 2.64
N HIS A 6 34.38 6.58 3.63
CA HIS A 6 34.32 5.32 4.34
C HIS A 6 33.00 5.26 5.17
N PHE A 7 32.74 6.30 5.97
CA PHE A 7 31.50 6.42 6.75
C PHE A 7 30.24 6.31 5.88
N GLU A 8 30.18 7.11 4.80
CA GLU A 8 29.04 7.13 3.88
C GLU A 8 28.82 5.78 3.19
N ARG A 9 29.89 5.06 2.85
CA ARG A 9 29.81 3.72 2.25
C ARG A 9 29.27 2.68 3.23
N VAL A 10 29.68 2.73 4.51
CA VAL A 10 29.26 1.77 5.53
C VAL A 10 27.86 2.06 6.04
N THR A 11 27.57 3.33 6.36
CA THR A 11 26.27 3.75 6.89
C THR A 11 25.23 3.97 5.81
N ARG A 12 25.65 4.09 4.54
CA ARG A 12 24.85 4.51 3.39
C ARG A 12 24.18 5.88 3.58
N GLN A 13 24.72 6.68 4.47
CA GLN A 13 24.23 8.02 4.79
C GLN A 13 25.32 9.06 4.57
N GLN A 14 24.90 10.21 4.09
CA GLN A 14 25.78 11.38 4.06
C GLN A 14 25.87 11.99 5.45
N LEU A 15 27.07 12.46 5.81
CA LEU A 15 27.25 13.25 7.03
C LEU A 15 26.45 14.55 6.93
N LYS A 16 25.54 14.76 7.87
CA LYS A 16 24.67 15.93 7.94
C LYS A 16 24.77 16.61 9.30
N VAL A 17 24.39 17.89 9.35
CA VAL A 17 24.28 18.65 10.58
C VAL A 17 23.21 17.98 11.48
N GLY A 18 23.48 17.92 12.79
CA GLY A 18 22.59 17.26 13.75
C GLY A 18 22.78 15.75 13.93
N MET A 19 23.62 15.13 13.11
CA MET A 19 23.92 13.70 13.21
C MET A 19 24.81 13.41 14.42
N LYS A 20 24.43 12.39 15.23
CA LYS A 20 25.30 11.91 16.32
C LYS A 20 26.32 10.94 15.76
N VAL A 21 27.60 11.30 15.89
CA VAL A 21 28.72 10.49 15.42
C VAL A 21 29.74 10.29 16.53
N LEU A 22 30.40 9.15 16.53
CA LEU A 22 31.53 8.89 17.42
C LEU A 22 32.81 9.13 16.61
N LEU A 23 33.62 10.08 17.10
CA LEU A 23 34.84 10.53 16.43
C LEU A 23 36.07 10.01 17.18
N LYS A 24 37.02 9.49 16.45
CA LYS A 24 38.41 9.32 16.95
C LYS A 24 39.16 10.60 16.64
N VAL A 25 39.54 11.33 17.67
CA VAL A 25 40.22 12.62 17.55
C VAL A 25 41.57 12.59 18.22
N GLU A 26 42.49 13.40 17.71
CA GLU A 26 43.81 13.69 18.29
C GLU A 26 43.89 15.16 18.63
N ALA A 27 44.38 15.44 19.83
CA ALA A 27 44.59 16.79 20.27
C ALA A 27 45.96 17.28 19.79
N GLN A 28 46.00 18.37 19.05
CA GLN A 28 47.25 19.01 18.63
C GLN A 28 47.29 20.45 19.15
N PHE A 29 48.45 20.82 19.66
CA PHE A 29 48.75 22.20 20.06
C PHE A 29 49.79 22.79 19.13
N HIS A 30 49.52 23.94 18.57
CA HIS A 30 50.45 24.70 17.76
C HIS A 30 50.68 26.07 18.36
N GLU A 31 51.93 26.44 18.52
CA GLU A 31 52.30 27.68 19.24
C GLU A 31 51.66 28.94 18.64
N ALA A 32 51.47 28.99 17.31
CA ALA A 32 50.88 30.14 16.63
C ALA A 32 49.34 30.06 16.46
N PHE A 33 48.76 28.85 16.47
CA PHE A 33 47.32 28.62 16.14
C PHE A 33 46.49 28.06 17.31
N GLY A 34 47.14 27.77 18.43
CA GLY A 34 46.48 27.26 19.62
C GLY A 34 46.15 25.77 19.54
N PHE A 35 45.09 25.41 20.22
CA PHE A 35 44.66 24.03 20.39
C PHE A 35 43.65 23.62 19.27
N ALA A 36 43.85 22.49 18.64
CA ALA A 36 42.98 21.95 17.60
C ALA A 36 42.69 20.46 17.80
N TRP A 37 41.51 20.03 17.44
CA TRP A 37 41.13 18.61 17.34
C TRP A 37 41.24 18.14 15.90
N ILE A 38 42.08 17.13 15.67
CA ILE A 38 42.20 16.48 14.35
C ILE A 38 41.33 15.22 14.39
N ILE A 39 40.34 15.15 13.48
CA ILE A 39 39.51 13.98 13.32
C ILE A 39 40.27 12.93 12.51
N ASN A 40 40.61 11.82 13.15
CA ASN A 40 41.34 10.72 12.54
C ASN A 40 40.41 9.61 12.01
N ASP A 41 39.21 9.44 12.62
CA ASP A 41 38.24 8.44 12.19
C ASP A 41 36.83 8.76 12.69
N ILE A 42 35.82 8.16 12.07
CA ILE A 42 34.40 8.19 12.44
C ILE A 42 33.92 6.77 12.56
N ASP A 43 33.39 6.38 13.71
CA ASP A 43 32.85 5.05 13.91
C ASP A 43 31.42 4.93 13.32
N PRO A 44 31.24 4.18 12.24
CA PRO A 44 29.93 4.02 11.62
C PRO A 44 28.99 3.15 12.47
N THR A 45 29.53 2.24 13.31
CA THR A 45 28.71 1.31 14.12
C THR A 45 27.93 2.04 15.19
N PHE A 46 28.49 3.09 15.77
CA PHE A 46 27.82 3.95 16.72
C PHE A 46 26.59 4.64 16.10
N THR A 47 26.74 5.15 14.89
CA THR A 47 25.64 5.81 14.16
C THR A 47 24.53 4.83 13.82
N LEU A 48 24.85 3.65 13.29
CA LEU A 48 23.89 2.58 12.99
C LEU A 48 23.16 2.11 14.25
N GLY A 49 23.88 1.92 15.36
CA GLY A 49 23.28 1.57 16.66
C GLY A 49 22.31 2.66 17.19
N SER A 50 22.68 3.94 17.03
CA SER A 50 21.81 5.06 17.41
C SER A 50 20.52 5.11 16.59
N MET A 51 20.58 4.81 15.29
CA MET A 51 19.40 4.75 14.42
C MET A 51 18.50 3.57 14.76
N ALA A 52 19.07 2.39 14.96
CA ALA A 52 18.32 1.21 15.38
C ALA A 52 17.61 1.44 16.72
N LYS A 53 18.29 2.11 17.66
CA LYS A 53 17.68 2.50 18.93
C LYS A 53 16.53 3.48 18.73
N LYS A 54 16.70 4.53 17.92
CA LYS A 54 15.64 5.50 17.61
C LYS A 54 14.40 4.81 17.04
N ARG A 55 14.58 3.91 16.06
CA ARG A 55 13.47 3.12 15.48
C ARG A 55 12.75 2.29 16.53
N LYS A 56 13.51 1.61 17.40
CA LYS A 56 12.94 0.82 18.49
C LYS A 56 12.14 1.69 19.43
N ASP A 57 12.68 2.84 19.86
CA ASP A 57 12.00 3.77 20.77
C ASP A 57 10.66 4.27 20.16
N ILE A 58 10.62 4.53 18.85
CA ILE A 58 9.40 4.92 18.14
C ILE A 58 8.38 3.77 18.13
N ILE A 59 8.81 2.56 17.79
CA ILE A 59 7.94 1.37 17.76
C ILE A 59 7.36 1.10 19.15
N ASP A 60 8.19 1.16 20.19
CA ASP A 60 7.77 0.94 21.58
C ASP A 60 6.75 2.02 22.01
N ALA A 61 6.93 3.28 21.61
CA ALA A 61 5.97 4.35 21.85
C ALA A 61 4.63 4.11 21.15
N LEU A 62 4.63 3.72 19.86
CA LEU A 62 3.40 3.43 19.12
C LEU A 62 2.64 2.23 19.70
N LYS A 63 3.36 1.20 20.17
CA LYS A 63 2.77 0.05 20.87
C LYS A 63 2.17 0.44 22.21
N ALA A 64 2.87 1.29 22.99
CA ALA A 64 2.36 1.80 24.25
C ALA A 64 1.09 2.64 24.10
N GLN A 65 0.96 3.37 23.00
CA GLN A 65 -0.23 4.14 22.62
C GLN A 65 -1.35 3.24 22.03
N GLY A 66 -1.07 1.98 21.66
CA GLY A 66 -2.02 1.06 21.04
C GLY A 66 -2.34 1.39 19.58
N VAL A 67 -1.50 2.20 18.89
CA VAL A 67 -1.74 2.62 17.51
C VAL A 67 -0.90 1.87 16.47
N TYR A 68 0.02 1.01 16.90
CA TYR A 68 0.98 0.33 16.03
C TYR A 68 0.35 -0.49 14.90
N ASP A 69 -0.78 -1.15 15.15
CA ASP A 69 -1.43 -2.06 14.21
C ASP A 69 -2.70 -1.47 13.56
N LEU A 70 -3.09 -0.21 13.88
CA LEU A 70 -4.35 0.38 13.41
C LEU A 70 -4.51 0.37 11.89
N GLN A 71 -3.44 0.63 11.13
CA GLN A 71 -3.50 0.56 9.68
C GLN A 71 -3.77 -0.86 9.17
N LYS A 72 -3.25 -1.89 9.84
CA LYS A 72 -3.43 -3.29 9.46
C LYS A 72 -4.83 -3.81 9.78
N GLU A 73 -5.55 -3.13 10.66
CA GLU A 73 -6.96 -3.42 10.99
C GLU A 73 -7.93 -2.85 9.96
N LEU A 74 -7.48 -1.93 9.10
CA LEU A 74 -8.30 -1.37 8.03
C LEU A 74 -8.55 -2.39 6.93
N TYR A 75 -9.60 -2.15 6.15
CA TYR A 75 -9.93 -2.95 4.97
C TYR A 75 -9.69 -2.14 3.71
N MET A 76 -9.04 -2.77 2.72
CA MET A 76 -8.94 -2.17 1.40
C MET A 76 -10.32 -2.06 0.77
N PRO A 77 -10.76 -0.87 0.32
CA PRO A 77 -12.04 -0.72 -0.36
C PRO A 77 -12.14 -1.65 -1.57
N LEU A 78 -13.33 -2.21 -1.79
CA LEU A 78 -13.56 -3.14 -2.91
C LEU A 78 -13.15 -2.52 -4.25
N PHE A 79 -13.48 -1.24 -4.46
CA PHE A 79 -13.11 -0.47 -5.64
C PHE A 79 -12.18 0.69 -5.24
N ALA A 80 -10.91 0.36 -4.98
CA ALA A 80 -9.89 1.37 -4.66
C ALA A 80 -9.41 2.08 -5.94
N LYS A 81 -10.22 2.98 -6.47
CA LYS A 81 -9.96 3.70 -7.74
C LYS A 81 -9.34 5.08 -7.52
N ARG A 82 -9.70 5.75 -6.43
CA ARG A 82 -9.30 7.13 -6.14
C ARG A 82 -8.09 7.11 -5.23
N ILE A 83 -6.92 7.33 -5.83
CA ILE A 83 -5.63 7.16 -5.17
C ILE A 83 -5.02 8.53 -4.89
N ALA A 84 -4.80 8.86 -3.62
CA ALA A 84 -3.97 10.00 -3.24
C ALA A 84 -2.50 9.56 -3.20
N VAL A 85 -1.65 10.17 -4.00
CA VAL A 85 -0.22 9.85 -4.04
C VAL A 85 0.58 10.95 -3.36
N ILE A 86 1.35 10.60 -2.33
CA ILE A 86 2.34 11.47 -1.71
C ILE A 86 3.68 11.16 -2.33
N SER A 87 4.22 12.10 -3.08
CA SER A 87 5.53 12.00 -3.75
C SER A 87 6.06 13.38 -4.08
N SER A 88 7.33 13.47 -4.53
CA SER A 88 7.83 14.74 -5.06
C SER A 88 7.47 14.89 -6.53
N GLU A 89 7.07 16.08 -6.92
CA GLU A 89 6.81 16.44 -8.31
C GLU A 89 8.07 16.22 -9.16
N GLY A 90 7.94 15.55 -10.30
CA GLY A 90 9.08 15.20 -11.17
C GLY A 90 9.92 14.02 -10.67
N ALA A 91 9.55 13.33 -9.59
CA ALA A 91 10.23 12.11 -9.17
C ALA A 91 10.04 11.00 -10.21
N ALA A 92 11.14 10.35 -10.61
CA ALA A 92 11.10 9.22 -11.54
C ALA A 92 10.14 8.12 -11.06
N GLY A 93 10.14 7.80 -9.76
CA GLY A 93 9.24 6.79 -9.22
C GLY A 93 7.76 7.13 -9.34
N TYR A 94 7.39 8.41 -9.25
CA TYR A 94 6.00 8.81 -9.54
C TYR A 94 5.66 8.62 -11.02
N GLY A 95 6.59 8.97 -11.92
CA GLY A 95 6.44 8.71 -13.35
C GLY A 95 6.27 7.23 -13.66
N ASP A 96 7.13 6.37 -13.09
CA ASP A 96 7.07 4.92 -13.25
C ASP A 96 5.75 4.34 -12.72
N PHE A 97 5.28 4.79 -11.56
CA PHE A 97 3.98 4.42 -11.00
C PHE A 97 2.82 4.77 -11.94
N MET A 98 2.79 6.02 -12.40
CA MET A 98 1.73 6.51 -13.31
C MET A 98 1.75 5.77 -14.64
N GLN A 99 2.94 5.60 -15.24
CA GLN A 99 3.08 4.87 -16.50
C GLN A 99 2.54 3.44 -16.38
N HIS A 100 2.87 2.76 -15.30
CA HIS A 100 2.45 1.38 -15.08
C HIS A 100 0.93 1.27 -14.85
N LEU A 101 0.34 2.18 -14.07
CA LEU A 101 -1.11 2.23 -13.86
C LEU A 101 -1.90 2.53 -15.15
N VAL A 102 -1.44 3.49 -15.94
CA VAL A 102 -2.16 3.93 -17.15
C VAL A 102 -2.07 2.87 -18.26
N HIS A 103 -0.94 2.19 -18.39
CA HIS A 103 -0.71 1.19 -19.44
C HIS A 103 -0.97 -0.25 -18.97
N ASN A 104 -1.85 -0.44 -17.98
CA ASN A 104 -2.20 -1.79 -17.56
C ASN A 104 -2.98 -2.53 -18.66
N GLU A 105 -2.64 -3.78 -18.87
CA GLU A 105 -3.20 -4.64 -19.93
C GLU A 105 -4.70 -4.99 -19.77
N TYR A 106 -5.26 -4.73 -18.57
CA TYR A 106 -6.67 -5.02 -18.26
C TYR A 106 -7.62 -3.84 -18.53
N GLY A 107 -7.09 -2.67 -18.88
CA GLY A 107 -7.90 -1.47 -19.13
C GLY A 107 -8.55 -0.88 -17.88
N PHE A 108 -8.04 -1.19 -16.68
CA PHE A 108 -8.52 -0.56 -15.45
C PHE A 108 -8.14 0.92 -15.41
N VAL A 109 -9.09 1.74 -15.02
CA VAL A 109 -8.91 3.20 -14.90
C VAL A 109 -8.85 3.60 -13.43
N PHE A 110 -7.81 4.33 -13.05
CA PHE A 110 -7.58 4.88 -11.72
C PHE A 110 -7.54 6.39 -11.76
N GLU A 111 -8.13 7.02 -10.74
CA GLU A 111 -8.10 8.46 -10.53
C GLU A 111 -6.99 8.78 -9.53
N VAL A 112 -5.90 9.37 -10.02
CA VAL A 112 -4.71 9.65 -9.21
C VAL A 112 -4.57 11.14 -8.98
N THR A 113 -4.44 11.53 -7.71
CA THR A 113 -4.15 12.92 -7.32
C THR A 113 -2.81 12.97 -6.60
N LEU A 114 -1.89 13.78 -7.12
CA LEU A 114 -0.58 14.00 -6.51
C LEU A 114 -0.67 15.06 -5.41
N PHE A 115 -0.17 14.71 -4.23
CA PHE A 115 0.13 15.62 -3.13
C PHE A 115 1.64 15.75 -3.04
N ASN A 116 2.14 16.90 -3.49
CA ASN A 116 3.57 17.13 -3.57
C ASN A 116 4.19 17.21 -2.18
N ALA A 117 5.22 16.40 -1.93
CA ALA A 117 5.95 16.37 -0.67
C ALA A 117 7.46 16.18 -0.89
N VAL A 118 8.23 16.71 0.06
CA VAL A 118 9.68 16.47 0.11
C VAL A 118 9.91 15.03 0.54
N MET A 119 10.51 14.22 -0.34
CA MET A 119 10.76 12.80 -0.12
C MET A 119 12.24 12.47 0.16
N GLN A 120 13.10 13.49 0.23
CA GLN A 120 14.54 13.33 0.50
C GLN A 120 15.08 14.53 1.26
N GLY A 121 16.06 14.30 2.15
CA GLY A 121 16.77 15.36 2.86
C GLY A 121 15.99 15.90 4.07
N GLU A 122 16.14 17.19 4.33
CA GLU A 122 15.49 17.87 5.44
C GLU A 122 14.04 18.24 5.09
N GLY A 123 13.16 18.26 6.09
CA GLY A 123 11.76 18.66 5.93
C GLY A 123 10.81 17.57 5.49
N ILE A 124 11.22 16.29 5.36
CA ILE A 124 10.35 15.16 5.02
C ILE A 124 9.14 15.09 5.96
N GLU A 125 9.39 15.07 7.29
CA GLU A 125 8.35 14.96 8.30
C GLU A 125 7.25 16.00 8.11
N GLN A 126 7.61 17.26 8.11
CA GLN A 126 6.64 18.36 8.02
C GLN A 126 5.91 18.39 6.68
N SER A 127 6.62 18.08 5.58
CA SER A 127 6.06 18.09 4.24
C SER A 127 5.05 16.94 4.05
N VAL A 128 5.38 15.74 4.53
CA VAL A 128 4.49 14.57 4.43
C VAL A 128 3.28 14.73 5.35
N ILE A 129 3.45 15.24 6.57
CA ILE A 129 2.32 15.55 7.47
C ILE A 129 1.39 16.59 6.83
N SER A 130 1.95 17.63 6.20
CA SER A 130 1.13 18.63 5.49
C SER A 130 0.34 18.01 4.33
N ALA A 131 0.94 17.08 3.58
CA ALA A 131 0.26 16.34 2.52
C ALA A 131 -0.86 15.44 3.08
N LEU A 132 -0.61 14.71 4.18
CA LEU A 132 -1.62 13.90 4.87
C LEU A 132 -2.80 14.76 5.36
N ASN A 133 -2.54 15.93 5.94
CA ASN A 133 -3.58 16.85 6.35
C ASN A 133 -4.42 17.34 5.17
N ALA A 134 -3.78 17.70 4.04
CA ALA A 134 -4.49 18.12 2.83
C ALA A 134 -5.34 17.00 2.21
N ILE A 135 -4.93 15.73 2.34
CA ILE A 135 -5.72 14.57 1.97
C ILE A 135 -6.91 14.40 2.92
N ASN A 136 -6.66 14.53 4.24
CA ASN A 136 -7.68 14.40 5.27
C ASN A 136 -8.80 15.44 5.12
N ASP A 137 -8.48 16.67 4.73
CA ASP A 137 -9.47 17.72 4.43
C ASP A 137 -10.41 17.34 3.28
N LYS A 138 -10.00 16.42 2.42
CA LYS A 138 -10.76 15.93 1.25
C LYS A 138 -10.96 14.42 1.30
N LEU A 139 -11.02 13.83 2.47
CA LEU A 139 -10.99 12.39 2.69
C LEU A 139 -12.01 11.61 1.85
N SER A 140 -13.22 12.16 1.68
CA SER A 140 -14.29 11.53 0.89
C SER A 140 -13.96 11.36 -0.61
N GLN A 141 -12.94 12.04 -1.10
CA GLN A 141 -12.51 11.95 -2.50
C GLN A 141 -11.50 10.81 -2.75
N PHE A 142 -10.99 10.16 -1.70
CA PHE A 142 -9.95 9.16 -1.82
C PHE A 142 -10.35 7.84 -1.18
N ASP A 143 -9.88 6.75 -1.75
CA ASP A 143 -10.07 5.39 -1.26
C ASP A 143 -8.84 4.87 -0.52
N VAL A 144 -7.65 5.38 -0.89
CA VAL A 144 -6.35 4.92 -0.39
C VAL A 144 -5.29 6.01 -0.58
N VAL A 145 -4.29 6.00 0.27
CA VAL A 145 -3.08 6.83 0.15
C VAL A 145 -1.91 5.94 -0.26
N VAL A 146 -1.09 6.42 -1.18
CA VAL A 146 0.17 5.78 -1.55
C VAL A 146 1.30 6.75 -1.33
N MET A 147 2.28 6.37 -0.56
CA MET A 147 3.50 7.12 -0.36
C MET A 147 4.63 6.44 -1.14
N ILE A 148 5.07 7.07 -2.22
CA ILE A 148 6.14 6.55 -3.06
C ILE A 148 7.27 7.55 -3.19
N ARG A 149 8.48 6.99 -3.26
CA ARG A 149 9.69 7.76 -3.41
C ARG A 149 10.30 7.52 -4.78
N GLY A 150 10.85 8.57 -5.38
CA GLY A 150 11.63 8.47 -6.61
C GLY A 150 12.92 7.67 -6.42
N GLY A 151 13.32 6.90 -7.43
CA GLY A 151 14.61 6.24 -7.47
C GLY A 151 15.73 7.27 -7.44
N GLY A 152 16.42 7.36 -6.36
CA GLY A 152 17.71 8.02 -6.19
C GLY A 152 18.58 7.06 -5.41
N GLY A 153 19.90 7.03 -5.64
CA GLY A 153 20.83 6.06 -5.02
C GLY A 153 20.57 5.79 -3.53
N THR A 154 21.35 4.94 -2.91
CA THR A 154 21.23 4.54 -1.49
C THR A 154 20.92 5.76 -0.62
N SER A 155 19.66 6.03 -0.41
CA SER A 155 19.21 7.28 0.16
C SER A 155 18.74 7.02 1.58
N ASP A 156 19.15 7.93 2.40
CA ASP A 156 18.81 8.01 3.80
C ASP A 156 17.30 7.98 4.04
N LEU A 157 16.82 6.90 4.64
CA LEU A 157 15.44 6.72 5.07
C LEU A 157 15.19 7.30 6.47
N SER A 158 16.23 7.80 7.15
CA SER A 158 16.13 8.28 8.53
C SER A 158 15.16 9.45 8.72
N GLY A 159 14.88 10.20 7.64
CA GLY A 159 13.88 11.26 7.65
C GLY A 159 12.44 10.75 7.81
N PHE A 160 12.19 9.48 7.48
CA PHE A 160 10.89 8.83 7.70
C PHE A 160 10.78 8.18 9.08
N ASP A 161 11.88 8.02 9.82
CA ASP A 161 11.89 7.51 11.18
C ASP A 161 11.60 8.65 12.19
N SER A 162 10.35 9.10 12.22
CA SER A 162 9.85 10.15 13.12
C SER A 162 8.58 9.66 13.81
N LEU A 163 8.48 9.90 15.12
CA LEU A 163 7.31 9.52 15.89
C LEU A 163 6.07 10.28 15.41
N ALA A 164 6.18 11.60 15.21
CA ALA A 164 5.06 12.42 14.76
C ALA A 164 4.52 11.96 13.41
N LEU A 165 5.39 11.63 12.46
CA LEU A 165 4.97 11.11 11.15
C LEU A 165 4.35 9.72 11.25
N ALA A 166 4.93 8.85 12.08
CA ALA A 166 4.41 7.51 12.33
C ALA A 166 3.02 7.54 12.98
N GLU A 167 2.80 8.41 13.96
CA GLU A 167 1.49 8.63 14.59
C GLU A 167 0.44 9.11 13.59
N ASN A 168 0.79 10.04 12.70
CA ASN A 168 -0.11 10.52 11.66
C ASN A 168 -0.52 9.41 10.69
N ILE A 169 0.41 8.55 10.27
CA ILE A 169 0.11 7.41 9.39
C ILE A 169 -0.69 6.35 10.13
N ALA A 170 -0.29 5.96 11.36
CA ALA A 170 -0.98 4.95 12.15
C ALA A 170 -2.46 5.29 12.37
N ASN A 171 -2.76 6.57 12.65
CA ASN A 171 -4.12 7.06 12.88
C ASN A 171 -4.85 7.50 11.61
N PHE A 172 -4.24 7.35 10.42
CA PHE A 172 -4.88 7.80 9.19
C PHE A 172 -6.12 6.94 8.88
N PRO A 173 -7.30 7.56 8.56
CA PRO A 173 -8.58 6.84 8.53
C PRO A 173 -8.81 5.95 7.31
N ILE A 174 -7.97 6.05 6.27
CA ILE A 174 -7.99 5.16 5.09
C ILE A 174 -6.64 4.47 4.93
N PRO A 175 -6.58 3.32 4.22
CA PRO A 175 -5.33 2.58 4.06
C PRO A 175 -4.20 3.43 3.49
N VAL A 176 -3.02 3.33 4.09
CA VAL A 176 -1.78 3.96 3.62
C VAL A 176 -0.82 2.88 3.17
N ILE A 177 -0.44 2.92 1.90
CA ILE A 177 0.54 2.00 1.31
C ILE A 177 1.87 2.75 1.17
N THR A 178 2.97 2.13 1.58
CA THR A 178 4.30 2.72 1.47
C THR A 178 5.13 1.98 0.43
N GLY A 179 5.79 2.75 -0.44
CA GLY A 179 6.78 2.29 -1.41
C GLY A 179 8.03 3.15 -1.34
N ILE A 180 8.58 3.33 -0.12
CA ILE A 180 9.72 4.20 0.17
C ILE A 180 10.99 3.43 0.48
N GLY A 181 10.90 2.23 1.02
CA GLY A 181 12.01 1.36 1.39
C GLY A 181 12.46 0.43 0.26
N HIS A 182 13.62 -0.19 0.46
CA HIS A 182 14.16 -1.26 -0.38
C HIS A 182 14.36 -2.52 0.46
N ASP A 183 14.57 -3.68 -0.17
CA ASP A 183 14.72 -5.02 0.44
C ASP A 183 15.62 -5.12 1.68
N ARG A 184 16.48 -4.14 1.92
CA ARG A 184 17.47 -4.14 3.00
C ARG A 184 17.32 -3.00 4.01
N ASP A 185 16.47 -2.01 3.73
CA ASP A 185 16.32 -0.82 4.56
C ASP A 185 14.84 -0.48 4.68
N GLU A 186 14.20 -0.97 5.75
CA GLU A 186 12.82 -0.64 6.11
C GLU A 186 12.78 0.60 6.99
N SER A 187 11.82 1.47 6.79
CA SER A 187 11.52 2.58 7.70
C SER A 187 10.46 2.15 8.74
N VAL A 188 10.31 2.94 9.82
CA VAL A 188 9.20 2.72 10.76
C VAL A 188 7.84 2.80 10.05
N LEU A 189 7.71 3.66 9.05
CA LEU A 189 6.47 3.83 8.29
C LEU A 189 6.08 2.56 7.53
N ASP A 190 7.07 1.83 6.98
CA ASP A 190 6.83 0.57 6.27
C ASP A 190 6.27 -0.50 7.20
N LEU A 191 6.69 -0.50 8.48
CA LEU A 191 6.24 -1.46 9.48
C LEU A 191 4.79 -1.22 9.93
N ILE A 192 4.35 0.03 9.98
CA ILE A 192 3.04 0.43 10.51
C ILE A 192 2.00 0.69 9.43
N SER A 193 2.40 0.83 8.17
CA SER A 193 1.49 1.04 7.05
C SER A 193 0.54 -0.15 6.84
N PHE A 194 -0.54 0.08 6.12
CA PHE A 194 -1.48 -0.95 5.71
C PHE A 194 -0.78 -2.05 4.90
N GLU A 195 0.05 -1.66 3.94
CA GLU A 195 0.86 -2.55 3.10
C GLU A 195 2.16 -1.85 2.73
N GLN A 196 3.24 -2.61 2.70
CA GLN A 196 4.55 -2.17 2.21
C GLN A 196 4.81 -2.77 0.84
N VAL A 197 5.23 -1.95 -0.09
CA VAL A 197 5.70 -2.38 -1.42
C VAL A 197 7.13 -1.91 -1.67
N LYS A 198 7.87 -2.69 -2.46
CA LYS A 198 9.32 -2.47 -2.63
C LYS A 198 9.66 -1.35 -3.62
N THR A 199 8.79 -1.10 -4.58
CA THR A 199 9.05 -0.14 -5.68
C THR A 199 7.76 0.59 -6.06
N PRO A 200 7.86 1.75 -6.70
CA PRO A 200 6.70 2.44 -7.27
C PRO A 200 5.91 1.58 -8.27
N THR A 201 6.59 0.78 -9.09
CA THR A 201 5.93 -0.16 -10.02
C THR A 201 5.20 -1.26 -9.26
N ALA A 202 5.78 -1.80 -8.19
CA ALA A 202 5.09 -2.76 -7.34
C ALA A 202 3.85 -2.16 -6.63
N ALA A 203 3.86 -0.85 -6.34
CA ALA A 203 2.67 -0.14 -5.86
C ALA A 203 1.57 -0.11 -6.93
N ALA A 204 1.91 0.15 -8.19
CA ALA A 204 0.96 0.10 -9.29
C ALA A 204 0.40 -1.31 -9.49
N ASP A 205 1.27 -2.33 -9.47
CA ASP A 205 0.87 -3.74 -9.55
C ASP A 205 -0.09 -4.14 -8.43
N TYR A 206 0.12 -3.62 -7.23
CA TYR A 206 -0.77 -3.88 -6.09
C TYR A 206 -2.22 -3.49 -6.42
N PHE A 207 -2.44 -2.28 -6.99
CA PHE A 207 -3.78 -1.81 -7.37
C PHE A 207 -4.36 -2.57 -8.56
N ILE A 208 -3.55 -2.85 -9.57
CA ILE A 208 -3.96 -3.63 -10.75
C ILE A 208 -4.41 -5.02 -10.31
N ASN A 209 -3.62 -5.71 -9.49
CA ASN A 209 -3.94 -7.02 -8.97
C ASN A 209 -5.14 -7.03 -8.03
N HIS A 210 -5.32 -5.97 -7.23
CA HIS A 210 -6.51 -5.79 -6.41
C HIS A 210 -7.77 -5.68 -7.28
N ALA A 211 -7.76 -4.81 -8.29
CA ALA A 211 -8.86 -4.65 -9.24
C ALA A 211 -9.15 -5.95 -10.00
N LEU A 212 -8.11 -6.69 -10.41
CA LEU A 212 -8.25 -7.98 -11.10
C LEU A 212 -8.94 -9.03 -10.22
N ARG A 213 -8.56 -9.11 -8.94
CA ARG A 213 -9.23 -10.02 -7.97
C ARG A 213 -10.71 -9.70 -7.82
N VAL A 214 -11.05 -8.41 -7.74
CA VAL A 214 -12.46 -7.96 -7.64
C VAL A 214 -13.22 -8.32 -8.92
N TYR A 215 -12.64 -8.01 -10.07
CA TYR A 215 -13.23 -8.34 -11.37
C TYR A 215 -13.49 -9.85 -11.52
N SER A 216 -12.50 -10.69 -11.23
CA SER A 216 -12.62 -12.13 -11.30
C SER A 216 -13.71 -12.67 -10.37
N ARG A 217 -13.85 -12.07 -9.16
CA ARG A 217 -14.92 -12.44 -8.23
C ARG A 217 -16.31 -12.09 -8.77
N ILE A 218 -16.46 -10.92 -9.39
CA ILE A 218 -17.72 -10.48 -10.02
C ILE A 218 -18.07 -11.43 -11.19
N ASP A 219 -17.11 -11.73 -12.05
CA ASP A 219 -17.30 -12.65 -13.18
C ASP A 219 -17.75 -14.03 -12.70
N THR A 220 -17.09 -14.58 -11.69
CA THR A 220 -17.50 -15.85 -11.08
C THR A 220 -18.93 -15.82 -10.55
N LEU A 221 -19.29 -14.75 -9.81
CA LEU A 221 -20.65 -14.59 -9.28
C LEU A 221 -21.68 -14.49 -10.41
N GLN A 222 -21.36 -13.76 -11.49
CA GLN A 222 -22.21 -13.66 -12.67
C GLN A 222 -22.45 -15.02 -13.31
N GLN A 223 -21.40 -15.83 -13.47
CA GLN A 223 -21.51 -17.18 -14.00
C GLN A 223 -22.37 -18.07 -13.11
N TYR A 224 -22.24 -17.98 -11.79
CA TYR A 224 -23.12 -18.72 -10.86
C TYR A 224 -24.60 -18.34 -11.03
N VAL A 225 -24.89 -17.04 -11.12
CA VAL A 225 -26.27 -16.56 -11.30
C VAL A 225 -26.86 -17.08 -12.62
N VAL A 226 -26.11 -16.98 -13.72
CA VAL A 226 -26.56 -17.47 -15.04
C VAL A 226 -26.80 -18.97 -15.01
N THR A 227 -25.85 -19.75 -14.51
CA THR A 227 -25.97 -21.22 -14.41
C THR A 227 -27.15 -21.63 -13.53
N TYR A 228 -27.32 -20.99 -12.39
CA TYR A 228 -28.46 -21.27 -11.50
C TYR A 228 -29.81 -20.98 -12.19
N ALA A 229 -29.91 -19.84 -12.88
CA ALA A 229 -31.14 -19.48 -13.60
C ALA A 229 -31.43 -20.48 -14.73
N GLN A 230 -30.44 -20.87 -15.52
CA GLN A 230 -30.58 -21.87 -16.58
C GLN A 230 -31.07 -23.22 -16.02
N ASN A 231 -30.42 -23.72 -14.99
CA ASN A 231 -30.81 -24.98 -14.33
C ASN A 231 -32.23 -24.92 -13.79
N ARG A 232 -32.63 -23.78 -13.21
CA ARG A 232 -33.98 -23.58 -12.70
C ARG A 232 -35.03 -23.58 -13.81
N ILE A 233 -34.75 -22.89 -14.91
CA ILE A 233 -35.61 -22.89 -16.10
C ILE A 233 -35.76 -24.30 -16.67
N GLU A 234 -34.68 -25.05 -16.78
CA GLU A 234 -34.70 -26.41 -17.29
C GLU A 234 -35.53 -27.36 -16.40
N LEU A 235 -35.36 -27.26 -15.08
CA LEU A 235 -36.19 -28.00 -14.12
C LEU A 235 -37.68 -27.72 -14.30
N GLU A 236 -38.08 -26.48 -14.46
CA GLU A 236 -39.48 -26.11 -14.64
C GLU A 236 -40.00 -26.54 -16.03
N ARG A 237 -39.22 -26.44 -17.07
CA ARG A 237 -39.56 -26.99 -18.40
C ARG A 237 -39.80 -28.49 -18.35
N ASN A 238 -38.91 -29.24 -17.71
CA ASN A 238 -39.05 -30.68 -17.56
C ASN A 238 -40.30 -31.05 -16.76
N LYS A 239 -40.67 -30.28 -15.71
CA LYS A 239 -41.92 -30.46 -14.99
C LYS A 239 -43.16 -30.24 -15.91
N LEU A 240 -43.16 -29.14 -16.65
CA LEU A 240 -44.22 -28.82 -17.61
C LEU A 240 -44.36 -29.88 -18.67
N GLN A 241 -43.26 -30.39 -19.25
CA GLN A 241 -43.28 -31.46 -20.23
C GLN A 241 -43.91 -32.74 -19.66
N ARG A 242 -43.49 -33.16 -18.45
CA ARG A 242 -44.08 -34.33 -17.77
C ARG A 242 -45.57 -34.16 -17.49
N LEU A 243 -46.03 -32.94 -17.17
CA LEU A 243 -47.46 -32.65 -17.00
C LEU A 243 -48.19 -32.73 -18.36
N ALA A 244 -47.63 -32.15 -19.40
CA ALA A 244 -48.20 -32.18 -20.75
C ALA A 244 -48.37 -33.62 -21.29
N GLU A 245 -47.38 -34.51 -21.04
CA GLU A 245 -47.47 -35.92 -21.38
C GLU A 245 -48.57 -36.69 -20.67
N LYS A 246 -48.93 -36.28 -19.44
CA LYS A 246 -50.01 -36.90 -18.65
C LYS A 246 -51.42 -36.46 -19.07
N VAL A 247 -51.60 -35.28 -19.64
CA VAL A 247 -52.90 -34.71 -20.02
C VAL A 247 -53.65 -35.62 -21.02
N PRO A 248 -53.05 -36.10 -22.12
CA PRO A 248 -53.75 -37.00 -23.05
C PRO A 248 -54.19 -38.31 -22.41
N ILE A 249 -53.36 -38.87 -21.50
CA ILE A 249 -53.65 -40.12 -20.80
C ILE A 249 -54.91 -39.96 -19.91
N VAL A 250 -54.92 -38.87 -19.12
CA VAL A 250 -56.05 -38.54 -18.25
C VAL A 250 -57.33 -38.33 -19.09
N PHE A 251 -57.22 -37.61 -20.20
CA PHE A 251 -58.35 -37.34 -21.09
C PHE A 251 -58.92 -38.66 -21.73
N SER A 252 -58.04 -39.58 -22.12
CA SER A 252 -58.48 -40.89 -22.65
C SER A 252 -59.21 -41.72 -21.58
N VAL A 253 -58.71 -41.76 -20.36
CA VAL A 253 -59.33 -42.46 -19.22
C VAL A 253 -60.70 -41.87 -18.86
N VAL A 254 -60.82 -40.54 -18.85
CA VAL A 254 -62.11 -39.87 -18.60
C VAL A 254 -63.12 -40.18 -19.71
N LYS A 255 -62.73 -40.11 -20.97
CA LYS A 255 -63.55 -40.43 -22.14
C LYS A 255 -64.08 -41.86 -22.08
N THR A 256 -63.18 -42.85 -21.85
CA THR A 256 -63.57 -44.24 -21.73
C THR A 256 -64.57 -44.49 -20.57
N LYS A 257 -64.39 -43.84 -19.44
CA LYS A 257 -65.38 -43.90 -18.32
C LYS A 257 -66.72 -43.30 -18.73
N GLN A 258 -66.74 -42.15 -19.39
CA GLN A 258 -67.99 -41.53 -19.85
C GLN A 258 -68.74 -42.39 -20.84
N GLU A 259 -68.04 -43.01 -21.82
CA GLU A 259 -68.65 -43.93 -22.79
C GLU A 259 -69.24 -45.20 -22.10
N GLY A 260 -68.57 -45.69 -21.04
CA GLY A 260 -69.07 -46.82 -20.26
C GLY A 260 -70.35 -46.55 -19.43
N TYR A 261 -70.59 -45.28 -19.03
CA TYR A 261 -71.83 -44.85 -18.34
C TYR A 261 -73.00 -44.57 -19.28
N ILE A 262 -72.79 -44.38 -20.58
CA ILE A 262 -73.80 -44.15 -21.60
C ILE A 262 -74.33 -45.47 -22.15
N GLN A 263 -73.64 -46.58 -21.95
CA GLN A 263 -74.03 -47.93 -22.41
C GLN A 263 -74.74 -48.78 -21.36
N GLN A 264 -75.02 -48.27 -20.16
CA GLN A 264 -75.87 -48.82 -19.14
C GLN A 264 -77.19 -48.07 -19.10
#